data_57a052ef8a1b49c88a4e70d9a386e664
#
_entry.id   57a052ef8a1b49c88a4e70d9a386e664
#
_cell.length_a   1.000
_cell.length_b   1.000
_cell.length_c   1.000
_cell.angle_alpha   90.00
_cell.angle_beta   90.00
_cell.angle_gamma   90.00
#
_symmetry.space_group_name_H-M   'P 1'
#
loop_
_entity.id
_entity.type
_entity.pdbx_description
1 polymer ?
#
loop_
_entity_poly.entity_id
_entity_poly.type
_entity_poly.pdbx_seq_one_letter_code
_entity_poly.pdbx_strand_id
1 'polypeptide(L)'
;MGDIGEHWLHFIARVPGVGRIIACDINPARAAVVERACWGAMHQGYYPDIEFRRLDLFNVEETTELIKEVDPEAIFQSACVQSWWEMFTLPRDWFLRLMPSVIGGWAMMHLSTTYSLMKAVKAAGYYGRIPVVIATLPDIVAPALAKVGLEPTCGGGNAQLRIPQIKRIVSREMNVPVTAVEVWQVGEHAGIGTPEDPLPWWIKVEVNGEDVTEELGGVEGMRRRLGRPYWDRETLPGPPPQQATAAAFLANFIDVLFDTKRFVGTVPGVKGLIGGYPVRLGRGVELALPREISLSEAIKINEEAARKGDAIEEIKSDGTIVITDAAHKILKEVFDFDHKEWGLEENVGLALELNKRFRKFRANIL
;
A
#
# COMPACT_ATOMS: atom_id res chain seq x y z
N MET A 1 -4.50 1.70 14.60
CA MET A 1 -4.67 0.28 14.21
C MET A 1 -6.07 0.07 13.62
N GLY A 2 -6.26 0.38 12.33
CA GLY A 2 -7.45 0.00 11.56
C GLY A 2 -7.43 -1.49 11.19
N ASP A 3 -8.24 -1.91 10.21
CA ASP A 3 -8.34 -3.32 9.81
C ASP A 3 -7.01 -3.96 9.41
N ILE A 4 -6.23 -3.29 8.55
CA ILE A 4 -4.90 -3.80 8.16
C ILE A 4 -3.97 -3.89 9.38
N GLY A 5 -3.95 -2.88 10.23
CA GLY A 5 -3.10 -2.85 11.43
C GLY A 5 -3.47 -3.95 12.42
N GLU A 6 -4.76 -4.26 12.60
CA GLU A 6 -5.23 -5.36 13.45
C GLU A 6 -4.77 -6.72 12.92
N HIS A 7 -5.03 -7.02 11.64
CA HIS A 7 -4.57 -8.27 11.04
C HIS A 7 -3.04 -8.40 11.05
N TRP A 8 -2.34 -7.31 10.74
CA TRP A 8 -0.89 -7.26 10.76
C TRP A 8 -0.34 -7.55 12.17
N LEU A 9 -0.94 -6.95 13.23
CA LEU A 9 -0.54 -7.19 14.61
C LEU A 9 -0.72 -8.66 15.01
N HIS A 10 -1.84 -9.27 14.60
CA HIS A 10 -2.05 -10.70 14.82
C HIS A 10 -0.99 -11.57 14.15
N PHE A 11 -0.50 -11.18 12.99
CA PHE A 11 0.53 -11.95 12.28
C PHE A 11 1.92 -11.73 12.89
N ILE A 12 2.34 -10.48 13.11
CA ILE A 12 3.67 -10.17 13.62
C ILE A 12 3.90 -10.71 15.03
N ALA A 13 2.85 -10.78 15.85
CA ALA A 13 2.89 -11.36 17.19
C ALA A 13 3.31 -12.85 17.21
N ARG A 14 3.36 -13.52 16.07
CA ARG A 14 3.72 -14.92 15.89
C ARG A 14 5.03 -15.11 15.12
N VAL A 15 5.72 -14.04 14.82
CA VAL A 15 6.98 -14.10 14.07
C VAL A 15 8.13 -14.41 15.04
N PRO A 16 8.87 -15.52 14.85
CA PRO A 16 10.04 -15.82 15.65
C PRO A 16 11.08 -14.69 15.57
N GLY A 17 11.66 -14.33 16.70
CA GLY A 17 12.65 -13.24 16.78
C GLY A 17 12.05 -11.85 17.01
N VAL A 18 10.73 -11.70 16.95
CA VAL A 18 10.05 -10.46 17.37
C VAL A 18 9.73 -10.55 18.86
N GLY A 19 10.42 -9.77 19.68
CA GLY A 19 10.30 -9.80 21.15
C GLY A 19 9.34 -8.74 21.70
N ARG A 20 9.43 -7.50 21.19
CA ARG A 20 8.64 -6.38 21.69
C ARG A 20 7.94 -5.63 20.54
N ILE A 21 6.67 -5.25 20.78
CA ILE A 21 5.86 -4.51 19.82
C ILE A 21 5.17 -3.36 20.55
N ILE A 22 5.36 -2.12 20.06
CA ILE A 22 4.61 -0.96 20.55
C ILE A 22 3.52 -0.65 19.51
N ALA A 23 2.29 -0.92 19.89
CA ALA A 23 1.12 -0.74 19.04
C ALA A 23 0.45 0.60 19.34
N CYS A 24 0.41 1.51 18.35
CA CYS A 24 -0.09 2.87 18.54
C CYS A 24 -1.43 3.10 17.83
N ASP A 25 -2.32 3.86 18.47
CA ASP A 25 -3.56 4.36 17.87
C ASP A 25 -4.04 5.62 18.60
N ILE A 26 -4.71 6.52 17.88
CA ILE A 26 -5.34 7.70 18.49
C ILE A 26 -6.55 7.31 19.36
N ASN A 27 -7.25 6.23 19.00
CA ASN A 27 -8.41 5.72 19.72
C ASN A 27 -8.00 4.75 20.83
N PRO A 28 -8.16 5.11 22.13
CA PRO A 28 -7.77 4.25 23.24
C PRO A 28 -8.53 2.91 23.29
N ALA A 29 -9.73 2.82 22.71
CA ALA A 29 -10.48 1.56 22.65
C ALA A 29 -9.75 0.49 21.82
N ARG A 30 -8.77 0.87 20.97
CA ARG A 30 -7.95 -0.07 20.19
C ARG A 30 -6.95 -0.86 21.05
N ALA A 31 -6.77 -0.53 22.33
CA ALA A 31 -6.05 -1.38 23.28
C ALA A 31 -6.61 -2.82 23.33
N ALA A 32 -7.94 -2.98 23.17
CA ALA A 32 -8.55 -4.32 23.09
C ALA A 32 -8.04 -5.18 21.91
N VAL A 33 -7.52 -4.57 20.85
CA VAL A 33 -6.89 -5.30 19.74
C VAL A 33 -5.58 -5.92 20.19
N VAL A 34 -4.79 -5.20 21.00
CA VAL A 34 -3.54 -5.70 21.57
C VAL A 34 -3.80 -6.92 22.43
N GLU A 35 -4.80 -6.85 23.33
CA GLU A 35 -5.19 -7.98 24.19
C GLU A 35 -5.56 -9.22 23.34
N ARG A 36 -6.38 -9.05 22.32
CA ARG A 36 -6.76 -10.16 21.43
C ARG A 36 -5.56 -10.75 20.67
N ALA A 37 -4.64 -9.89 20.22
CA ALA A 37 -3.43 -10.36 19.53
C ALA A 37 -2.53 -11.16 20.48
N CYS A 38 -2.35 -10.67 21.75
CA CYS A 38 -1.61 -11.40 22.79
C CYS A 38 -2.22 -12.78 23.05
N TRP A 39 -3.52 -12.85 23.33
CA TRP A 39 -4.19 -14.13 23.60
C TRP A 39 -4.08 -15.09 22.42
N GLY A 40 -4.31 -14.58 21.20
CA GLY A 40 -4.19 -15.40 19.99
C GLY A 40 -2.76 -15.92 19.75
N ALA A 41 -1.73 -15.15 20.09
CA ALA A 41 -0.33 -15.58 20.02
C ALA A 41 -0.01 -16.62 21.10
N MET A 42 -0.44 -16.37 22.35
CA MET A 42 -0.20 -17.27 23.50
C MET A 42 -0.85 -18.64 23.28
N HIS A 43 -2.05 -18.73 22.72
CA HIS A 43 -2.66 -20.00 22.35
C HIS A 43 -1.86 -20.84 21.37
N GLN A 44 -0.97 -20.20 20.59
CA GLN A 44 -0.08 -20.83 19.62
C GLN A 44 1.38 -20.96 20.11
N GLY A 45 1.62 -20.66 21.40
CA GLY A 45 2.95 -20.79 22.03
C GLY A 45 3.90 -19.63 21.76
N TYR A 46 3.41 -18.47 21.31
CA TYR A 46 4.20 -17.25 21.14
C TYR A 46 3.89 -16.26 22.26
N TYR A 47 4.90 -15.61 22.81
CA TYR A 47 4.79 -14.74 23.99
C TYR A 47 5.51 -13.39 23.77
N PRO A 48 5.18 -12.62 22.71
CA PRO A 48 5.78 -11.31 22.51
C PRO A 48 5.25 -10.32 23.57
N ASP A 49 6.10 -9.36 23.96
CA ASP A 49 5.70 -8.21 24.75
C ASP A 49 5.01 -7.19 23.84
N ILE A 50 3.70 -7.04 23.96
CA ILE A 50 2.92 -6.10 23.14
C ILE A 50 2.30 -5.04 24.05
N GLU A 51 2.72 -3.80 23.86
CA GLU A 51 2.25 -2.64 24.61
C GLU A 51 1.39 -1.73 23.72
N PHE A 52 0.25 -1.25 24.25
CA PHE A 52 -0.54 -0.22 23.62
C PHE A 52 -0.09 1.17 24.06
N ARG A 53 0.12 2.08 23.12
CA ARG A 53 0.32 3.52 23.38
C ARG A 53 -0.70 4.35 22.59
N ARG A 54 -1.41 5.24 23.29
CA ARG A 54 -2.22 6.25 22.61
C ARG A 54 -1.28 7.25 21.94
N LEU A 55 -1.46 7.48 20.64
CA LEU A 55 -0.62 8.39 19.85
C LEU A 55 -1.44 9.04 18.74
N ASP A 56 -1.33 10.36 18.61
CA ASP A 56 -1.79 11.10 17.44
C ASP A 56 -0.59 11.42 16.55
N LEU A 57 -0.53 10.81 15.36
CA LEU A 57 0.57 11.03 14.42
C LEU A 57 0.69 12.49 13.94
N PHE A 58 -0.37 13.29 14.05
CA PHE A 58 -0.30 14.72 13.74
C PHE A 58 0.46 15.51 14.80
N ASN A 59 0.64 14.97 16.01
CA ASN A 59 1.56 15.48 17.01
C ASN A 59 2.98 14.93 16.72
N VAL A 60 3.69 15.62 15.83
CA VAL A 60 5.05 15.23 15.41
C VAL A 60 6.02 15.20 16.58
N GLU A 61 5.85 16.10 17.55
CA GLU A 61 6.72 16.23 18.73
C GLU A 61 6.57 15.02 19.66
N GLU A 62 5.34 14.66 20.03
CA GLU A 62 5.02 13.47 20.83
C GLU A 62 5.48 12.18 20.10
N THR A 63 5.28 12.10 18.80
CA THR A 63 5.74 10.96 17.97
C THR A 63 7.28 10.86 17.98
N THR A 64 7.97 12.00 17.90
CA THR A 64 9.43 12.07 17.96
C THR A 64 9.97 11.55 19.30
N GLU A 65 9.38 11.99 20.41
CA GLU A 65 9.80 11.56 21.74
C GLU A 65 9.50 10.07 21.97
N LEU A 66 8.35 9.57 21.51
CA LEU A 66 8.04 8.15 21.58
C LEU A 66 9.05 7.29 20.80
N ILE A 67 9.44 7.72 19.58
CA ILE A 67 10.45 7.01 18.78
C ILE A 67 11.78 6.94 19.54
N LYS A 68 12.22 8.04 20.18
CA LYS A 68 13.45 8.05 20.99
C LYS A 68 13.34 7.17 22.24
N GLU A 69 12.19 7.19 22.94
CA GLU A 69 11.94 6.35 24.13
C GLU A 69 11.99 4.87 23.79
N VAL A 70 11.35 4.48 22.67
CA VAL A 70 11.19 3.07 22.27
C VAL A 70 12.44 2.51 21.63
N ASP A 71 13.24 3.33 20.95
CA ASP A 71 14.42 2.94 20.13
C ASP A 71 14.10 1.77 19.19
N PRO A 72 13.16 1.92 18.24
CA PRO A 72 12.66 0.81 17.45
C PRO A 72 13.68 0.33 16.40
N GLU A 73 13.68 -0.97 16.10
CA GLU A 73 14.46 -1.55 14.99
C GLU A 73 13.77 -1.38 13.62
N ALA A 74 12.44 -1.22 13.61
CA ALA A 74 11.66 -0.97 12.40
C ALA A 74 10.30 -0.35 12.75
N ILE A 75 9.68 0.35 11.81
CA ILE A 75 8.35 0.95 11.96
C ILE A 75 7.43 0.45 10.85
N PHE A 76 6.22 0.02 11.22
CA PHE A 76 5.11 -0.24 10.30
C PHE A 76 4.03 0.84 10.46
N GLN A 77 3.64 1.50 9.37
CA GLN A 77 2.65 2.56 9.38
C GLN A 77 1.42 2.15 8.56
N SER A 78 0.25 2.11 9.22
CA SER A 78 -1.05 1.78 8.59
C SER A 78 -2.17 2.76 8.94
N ALA A 79 -1.84 3.85 9.64
CA ALA A 79 -2.81 4.87 9.98
C ALA A 79 -3.12 5.76 8.78
N CYS A 80 -4.38 6.13 8.61
CA CYS A 80 -4.85 7.10 7.62
C CYS A 80 -6.03 7.89 8.18
N VAL A 81 -6.34 9.04 7.61
CA VAL A 81 -7.47 9.87 8.03
C VAL A 81 -8.80 9.16 7.77
N GLN A 82 -8.88 8.47 6.63
CA GLN A 82 -10.05 7.69 6.25
C GLN A 82 -9.60 6.42 5.51
N SER A 83 -10.15 5.29 5.91
CA SER A 83 -9.93 4.03 5.20
C SER A 83 -10.60 4.05 3.82
N TRP A 84 -9.89 3.65 2.78
CA TRP A 84 -10.40 3.63 1.41
C TRP A 84 -11.64 2.73 1.25
N TRP A 85 -11.75 1.66 2.01
CA TRP A 85 -12.90 0.74 1.97
C TRP A 85 -14.22 1.38 2.41
N GLU A 86 -14.20 2.56 3.07
CA GLU A 86 -15.43 3.28 3.40
C GLU A 86 -16.25 3.63 2.16
N MET A 87 -15.61 3.76 1.00
CA MET A 87 -16.29 3.96 -0.28
C MET A 87 -17.17 2.77 -0.65
N PHE A 88 -16.80 1.56 -0.26
CA PHE A 88 -17.60 0.35 -0.53
C PHE A 88 -18.89 0.26 0.31
N THR A 89 -19.05 1.13 1.29
CA THR A 89 -20.30 1.22 2.08
C THR A 89 -21.36 2.08 1.40
N LEU A 90 -21.00 2.82 0.34
CA LEU A 90 -21.93 3.63 -0.43
C LEU A 90 -22.85 2.76 -1.31
N PRO A 91 -24.05 3.26 -1.66
CA PRO A 91 -24.86 2.66 -2.73
C PRO A 91 -24.03 2.50 -4.01
N ARG A 92 -24.29 1.40 -4.75
CA ARG A 92 -23.47 1.02 -5.92
C ARG A 92 -23.30 2.14 -6.94
N ASP A 93 -24.37 2.88 -7.26
CA ASP A 93 -24.33 3.95 -8.26
C ASP A 93 -23.38 5.08 -7.84
N TRP A 94 -23.39 5.44 -6.55
CA TRP A 94 -22.46 6.41 -5.99
C TRP A 94 -21.02 5.89 -5.98
N PHE A 95 -20.82 4.63 -5.60
CA PHE A 95 -19.52 3.99 -5.66
C PHE A 95 -18.92 4.08 -7.07
N LEU A 96 -19.68 3.65 -8.09
CA LEU A 96 -19.22 3.68 -9.48
C LEU A 96 -18.96 5.11 -9.99
N ARG A 97 -19.79 6.08 -9.59
CA ARG A 97 -19.59 7.48 -9.94
C ARG A 97 -18.31 8.07 -9.35
N LEU A 98 -17.94 7.66 -8.13
CA LEU A 98 -16.79 8.21 -7.41
C LEU A 98 -15.48 7.49 -7.74
N MET A 99 -15.53 6.23 -8.20
CA MET A 99 -14.34 5.40 -8.46
C MET A 99 -13.24 6.11 -9.27
N PRO A 100 -13.53 6.87 -10.34
CA PRO A 100 -12.49 7.55 -11.12
C PRO A 100 -11.74 8.64 -10.35
N SER A 101 -12.19 9.01 -9.15
CA SER A 101 -11.54 10.03 -8.31
C SER A 101 -11.01 9.49 -6.99
N VAL A 102 -11.35 8.22 -6.64
CA VAL A 102 -11.16 7.73 -5.27
C VAL A 102 -9.69 7.66 -4.88
N ILE A 103 -8.82 7.13 -5.72
CA ILE A 103 -7.43 6.95 -5.31
C ILE A 103 -6.71 8.29 -5.27
N GLY A 104 -6.64 9.01 -6.39
CA GLY A 104 -5.97 10.31 -6.47
C GLY A 104 -6.55 11.32 -5.49
N GLY A 105 -7.88 11.48 -5.48
CA GLY A 105 -8.55 12.41 -4.58
C GLY A 105 -8.39 12.08 -3.10
N TRP A 106 -8.25 10.79 -2.76
CA TRP A 106 -8.03 10.34 -1.38
C TRP A 106 -6.54 10.18 -1.01
N ALA A 107 -5.60 10.39 -1.92
CA ALA A 107 -4.18 10.30 -1.63
C ALA A 107 -3.76 11.17 -0.43
N MET A 108 -4.40 12.36 -0.29
CA MET A 108 -4.15 13.24 0.86
C MET A 108 -4.48 12.62 2.21
N MET A 109 -5.47 11.72 2.29
CA MET A 109 -5.87 11.03 3.53
C MET A 109 -4.78 10.05 4.01
N HIS A 110 -4.02 9.51 3.10
CA HIS A 110 -2.93 8.57 3.33
C HIS A 110 -1.59 9.28 3.52
N LEU A 111 -1.34 10.31 2.71
CA LEU A 111 -0.13 11.11 2.74
C LEU A 111 0.04 11.85 4.08
N SER A 112 -1.04 12.43 4.63
CA SER A 112 -1.00 13.26 5.83
C SER A 112 -0.37 12.57 7.04
N THR A 113 -0.81 11.36 7.36
CA THR A 113 -0.30 10.59 8.50
C THR A 113 1.12 10.09 8.27
N THR A 114 1.43 9.67 7.02
CA THR A 114 2.77 9.20 6.67
C THR A 114 3.77 10.35 6.65
N TYR A 115 3.40 11.51 6.13
CA TYR A 115 4.23 12.70 6.15
C TYR A 115 4.60 13.13 7.58
N SER A 116 3.60 13.17 8.48
CA SER A 116 3.82 13.49 9.89
C SER A 116 4.75 12.47 10.57
N LEU A 117 4.55 11.16 10.33
CA LEU A 117 5.46 10.13 10.85
C LEU A 117 6.88 10.32 10.34
N MET A 118 7.07 10.51 9.03
CA MET A 118 8.42 10.62 8.45
C MET A 118 9.15 11.87 8.93
N LYS A 119 8.42 12.98 9.21
CA LYS A 119 9.00 14.14 9.91
C LYS A 119 9.48 13.77 11.31
N ALA A 120 8.68 13.03 12.08
CA ALA A 120 9.06 12.58 13.42
C ALA A 120 10.25 11.62 13.39
N VAL A 121 10.29 10.65 12.47
CA VAL A 121 11.42 9.73 12.28
C VAL A 121 12.71 10.50 11.98
N LYS A 122 12.64 11.54 11.14
CA LYS A 122 13.78 12.38 10.81
C LYS A 122 14.21 13.23 12.02
N ALA A 123 13.26 13.84 12.73
CA ALA A 123 13.53 14.65 13.92
C ALA A 123 14.12 13.83 15.08
N ALA A 124 13.71 12.57 15.20
CA ALA A 124 14.27 11.62 16.18
C ALA A 124 15.69 11.13 15.80
N GLY A 125 16.18 11.38 14.57
CA GLY A 125 17.50 10.93 14.10
C GLY A 125 17.54 9.49 13.58
N TYR A 126 16.37 8.90 13.24
CA TYR A 126 16.26 7.52 12.78
C TYR A 126 16.09 7.38 11.27
N TYR A 127 15.88 8.48 10.53
CA TYR A 127 15.76 8.46 9.09
C TYR A 127 16.99 7.85 8.41
N GLY A 128 16.78 6.85 7.56
CA GLY A 128 17.84 6.09 6.91
C GLY A 128 18.59 5.08 7.81
N ARG A 129 18.27 5.03 9.11
CA ARG A 129 18.88 4.10 10.09
C ARG A 129 18.04 2.86 10.33
N ILE A 130 16.72 3.03 10.36
CA ILE A 130 15.76 1.94 10.53
C ILE A 130 14.82 1.88 9.33
N PRO A 131 14.32 0.69 8.97
CA PRO A 131 13.32 0.57 7.93
C PRO A 131 11.95 1.10 8.40
N VAL A 132 11.26 1.78 7.48
CA VAL A 132 9.87 2.19 7.64
C VAL A 132 9.06 1.61 6.49
N VAL A 133 8.10 0.73 6.81
CA VAL A 133 7.18 0.13 5.83
C VAL A 133 5.82 0.77 5.96
N ILE A 134 5.25 1.22 4.85
CA ILE A 134 3.97 1.93 4.84
C ILE A 134 2.87 1.14 4.12
N ALA A 135 1.67 1.14 4.69
CA ALA A 135 0.46 0.55 4.10
C ALA A 135 -0.43 1.60 3.42
N THR A 136 -0.09 2.86 3.54
CA THR A 136 -0.91 4.01 3.17
C THR A 136 -0.60 4.48 1.75
N LEU A 137 -1.19 3.80 0.76
CA LEU A 137 -1.05 4.10 -0.67
C LEU A 137 0.42 4.30 -1.09
N PRO A 138 1.27 3.27 -0.88
CA PRO A 138 2.71 3.40 -1.04
C PRO A 138 3.14 3.79 -2.46
N ASP A 139 2.35 3.41 -3.48
CA ASP A 139 2.60 3.70 -4.90
C ASP A 139 2.70 5.20 -5.19
N ILE A 140 1.99 6.02 -4.41
CA ILE A 140 1.87 7.48 -4.60
C ILE A 140 2.53 8.25 -3.45
N VAL A 141 2.30 7.80 -2.20
CA VAL A 141 2.78 8.50 -1.00
C VAL A 141 4.30 8.47 -0.91
N ALA A 142 4.93 7.32 -1.16
CA ALA A 142 6.39 7.21 -1.09
C ALA A 142 7.10 8.07 -2.15
N PRO A 143 6.68 8.09 -3.43
CA PRO A 143 7.23 9.00 -4.43
C PRO A 143 7.10 10.49 -4.05
N ALA A 144 5.95 10.91 -3.52
CA ALA A 144 5.76 12.30 -3.09
C ALA A 144 6.73 12.68 -1.95
N LEU A 145 6.89 11.81 -0.96
CA LEU A 145 7.80 12.02 0.16
C LEU A 145 9.27 11.96 -0.25
N ALA A 146 9.62 11.15 -1.24
CA ALA A 146 10.98 11.07 -1.78
C ALA A 146 11.45 12.41 -2.36
N LYS A 147 10.55 13.21 -2.96
CA LYS A 147 10.87 14.54 -3.51
C LYS A 147 11.42 15.52 -2.45
N VAL A 148 11.06 15.31 -1.18
CA VAL A 148 11.50 16.16 -0.07
C VAL A 148 12.47 15.46 0.90
N GLY A 149 13.02 14.32 0.52
CA GLY A 149 13.98 13.57 1.34
C GLY A 149 13.36 13.00 2.62
N LEU A 150 12.13 12.46 2.50
CA LEU A 150 11.37 11.78 3.55
C LEU A 150 10.85 10.42 3.07
N GLU A 151 11.56 9.78 2.16
CA GLU A 151 11.17 8.49 1.59
C GLU A 151 11.11 7.39 2.67
N PRO A 152 9.99 6.64 2.79
CA PRO A 152 9.96 5.39 3.54
C PRO A 152 10.77 4.29 2.81
N THR A 153 11.07 3.19 3.49
CA THR A 153 11.87 2.10 2.89
C THR A 153 11.12 1.41 1.75
N CYS A 154 9.87 1.07 1.96
CA CYS A 154 8.98 0.48 0.97
C CYS A 154 7.54 0.44 1.47
N GLY A 155 6.65 0.01 0.59
CA GLY A 155 5.29 -0.39 0.95
C GLY A 155 5.06 -1.89 0.79
N GLY A 156 3.82 -2.26 0.47
CA GLY A 156 3.40 -3.63 0.19
C GLY A 156 1.95 -3.66 -0.27
N GLY A 157 1.42 -4.87 -0.48
CA GLY A 157 0.06 -5.02 -0.98
C GLY A 157 -0.10 -4.55 -2.43
N ASN A 158 -1.28 -4.02 -2.78
CA ASN A 158 -1.57 -3.44 -4.10
C ASN A 158 -1.25 -4.42 -5.24
N ALA A 159 -0.46 -4.02 -6.23
CA ALA A 159 -0.05 -4.88 -7.34
C ALA A 159 0.63 -6.19 -6.87
N GLN A 160 1.31 -6.17 -5.72
CA GLN A 160 1.95 -7.35 -5.12
C GLN A 160 0.96 -8.49 -4.81
N LEU A 161 -0.32 -8.18 -4.52
CA LEU A 161 -1.35 -9.17 -4.23
C LEU A 161 -1.65 -10.08 -5.44
N ARG A 162 -1.26 -9.67 -6.65
CA ARG A 162 -1.40 -10.48 -7.86
C ARG A 162 -0.37 -11.60 -7.95
N ILE A 163 0.80 -11.44 -7.36
CA ILE A 163 1.89 -12.44 -7.43
C ILE A 163 1.44 -13.83 -6.99
N PRO A 164 0.84 -14.02 -5.78
CA PRO A 164 0.36 -15.34 -5.39
C PRO A 164 -0.78 -15.87 -6.27
N GLN A 165 -1.63 -14.99 -6.80
CA GLN A 165 -2.71 -15.40 -7.72
C GLN A 165 -2.11 -15.96 -9.02
N ILE A 166 -1.15 -15.24 -9.63
CA ILE A 166 -0.46 -15.67 -10.84
C ILE A 166 0.26 -17.00 -10.61
N LYS A 167 1.07 -17.09 -9.55
CA LYS A 167 1.76 -18.33 -9.19
C LYS A 167 0.82 -19.51 -9.06
N ARG A 168 -0.34 -19.33 -8.43
CA ARG A 168 -1.35 -20.38 -8.27
C ARG A 168 -2.01 -20.79 -9.58
N ILE A 169 -2.30 -19.84 -10.46
CA ILE A 169 -2.87 -20.13 -11.79
C ILE A 169 -1.89 -20.96 -12.60
N VAL A 170 -0.65 -20.48 -12.75
CA VAL A 170 0.41 -21.11 -13.53
C VAL A 170 0.75 -22.51 -12.98
N SER A 171 0.91 -22.63 -11.65
CA SER A 171 1.16 -23.91 -10.97
C SER A 171 0.10 -24.96 -11.32
N ARG A 172 -1.18 -24.56 -11.39
CA ARG A 172 -2.28 -25.48 -11.74
C ARG A 172 -2.32 -25.82 -13.23
N GLU A 173 -2.16 -24.83 -14.11
CA GLU A 173 -2.22 -25.04 -15.56
C GLU A 173 -1.05 -25.91 -16.04
N MET A 174 0.14 -25.70 -15.49
CA MET A 174 1.35 -26.43 -15.89
C MET A 174 1.63 -27.66 -15.00
N ASN A 175 0.77 -27.93 -14.02
CA ASN A 175 0.90 -29.06 -13.09
C ASN A 175 2.28 -29.12 -12.40
N VAL A 176 2.75 -27.99 -11.89
CA VAL A 176 4.04 -27.83 -11.17
C VAL A 176 3.81 -27.31 -9.74
N PRO A 177 4.73 -27.54 -8.81
CA PRO A 177 4.65 -26.92 -7.49
C PRO A 177 4.63 -25.40 -7.60
N VAL A 178 3.86 -24.72 -6.73
CA VAL A 178 3.77 -23.24 -6.74
C VAL A 178 5.14 -22.58 -6.48
N THR A 179 6.05 -23.26 -5.81
CA THR A 179 7.41 -22.83 -5.55
C THR A 179 8.33 -22.88 -6.77
N ALA A 180 7.93 -23.59 -7.83
CA ALA A 180 8.65 -23.61 -9.10
C ALA A 180 8.35 -22.39 -9.98
N VAL A 181 7.34 -21.58 -9.62
CA VAL A 181 6.91 -20.42 -10.40
C VAL A 181 7.52 -19.15 -9.82
N GLU A 182 8.27 -18.41 -10.63
CA GLU A 182 8.71 -17.05 -10.33
C GLU A 182 7.99 -16.03 -11.22
N VAL A 183 7.75 -14.83 -10.69
CA VAL A 183 6.99 -13.78 -11.38
C VAL A 183 7.69 -12.46 -11.17
N TRP A 184 7.96 -11.74 -12.24
CA TRP A 184 8.35 -10.34 -12.25
C TRP A 184 7.18 -9.51 -12.76
N GLN A 185 6.86 -8.44 -12.07
CA GLN A 185 5.74 -7.58 -12.43
C GLN A 185 6.11 -6.12 -12.26
N VAL A 186 5.84 -5.31 -13.27
CA VAL A 186 5.75 -3.86 -13.19
C VAL A 186 4.29 -3.50 -13.28
N GLY A 187 3.76 -2.87 -12.25
CA GLY A 187 2.35 -2.57 -12.13
C GLY A 187 2.07 -1.61 -10.98
N GLU A 188 0.99 -0.89 -11.11
CA GLU A 188 0.58 0.18 -10.24
C GLU A 188 -0.60 -0.27 -9.35
N HIS A 189 -1.00 0.54 -8.38
CA HIS A 189 -2.04 0.26 -7.37
C HIS A 189 -3.37 -0.19 -7.98
N ALA A 190 -3.87 0.50 -9.01
CA ALA A 190 -5.10 0.13 -9.69
C ALA A 190 -5.03 -1.26 -10.34
N GLY A 191 -3.82 -1.81 -10.47
CA GLY A 191 -3.56 -3.14 -10.97
C GLY A 191 -3.58 -3.22 -12.48
N ILE A 192 -4.20 -4.27 -13.03
CA ILE A 192 -4.15 -4.57 -14.46
C ILE A 192 -5.34 -4.03 -15.26
N GLY A 193 -6.27 -3.35 -14.61
CA GLY A 193 -7.55 -2.99 -15.21
C GLY A 193 -8.45 -4.20 -15.48
N THR A 194 -9.38 -4.05 -16.41
CA THR A 194 -10.25 -5.13 -16.91
C THR A 194 -9.91 -5.46 -18.36
N PRO A 195 -10.40 -6.56 -18.93
CA PRO A 195 -10.25 -6.82 -20.36
C PRO A 195 -10.85 -5.72 -21.26
N GLU A 196 -11.93 -5.06 -20.78
CA GLU A 196 -12.62 -3.99 -21.50
C GLU A 196 -11.92 -2.63 -21.32
N ASP A 197 -11.25 -2.42 -20.18
CA ASP A 197 -10.50 -1.19 -19.85
C ASP A 197 -9.14 -1.56 -19.27
N PRO A 198 -8.18 -1.96 -20.11
CA PRO A 198 -6.87 -2.44 -19.67
C PRO A 198 -5.98 -1.28 -19.22
N LEU A 199 -5.34 -1.46 -18.06
CA LEU A 199 -4.27 -0.57 -17.59
C LEU A 199 -2.90 -1.05 -18.07
N PRO A 200 -1.93 -0.15 -18.29
CA PRO A 200 -0.56 -0.52 -18.57
C PRO A 200 -0.01 -1.45 -17.48
N TRP A 201 0.63 -2.52 -17.90
CA TRP A 201 1.16 -3.55 -17.04
C TRP A 201 2.18 -4.38 -17.78
N TRP A 202 3.23 -4.83 -17.10
CA TRP A 202 4.22 -5.73 -17.65
C TRP A 202 4.45 -6.92 -16.71
N ILE A 203 4.68 -8.09 -17.28
CA ILE A 203 4.89 -9.33 -16.56
C ILE A 203 5.91 -10.22 -17.25
N LYS A 204 6.68 -10.95 -16.46
CA LYS A 204 7.45 -12.13 -16.86
C LYS A 204 7.15 -13.26 -15.89
N VAL A 205 6.99 -14.47 -16.40
CA VAL A 205 6.73 -15.68 -15.62
C VAL A 205 7.76 -16.74 -16.00
N GLU A 206 8.45 -17.27 -15.00
CA GLU A 206 9.35 -18.40 -15.15
C GLU A 206 8.83 -19.62 -14.39
N VAL A 207 9.03 -20.80 -14.96
CA VAL A 207 8.77 -22.09 -14.33
C VAL A 207 10.06 -22.92 -14.35
N ASN A 208 10.59 -23.29 -13.19
CA ASN A 208 11.89 -23.95 -13.05
C ASN A 208 13.05 -23.23 -13.77
N GLY A 209 12.98 -21.88 -13.87
CA GLY A 209 13.99 -21.06 -14.53
C GLY A 209 13.80 -20.91 -16.04
N GLU A 210 12.75 -21.48 -16.63
CA GLU A 210 12.39 -21.30 -18.05
C GLU A 210 11.30 -20.26 -18.19
N ASP A 211 11.46 -19.29 -19.10
CA ASP A 211 10.47 -18.26 -19.39
C ASP A 211 9.29 -18.84 -20.16
N VAL A 212 8.13 -18.82 -19.54
CA VAL A 212 6.86 -19.35 -20.10
C VAL A 212 5.86 -18.22 -20.40
N THR A 213 6.29 -16.97 -20.38
CA THR A 213 5.41 -15.79 -20.52
C THR A 213 4.61 -15.83 -21.83
N GLU A 214 5.24 -16.12 -22.93
CA GLU A 214 4.59 -16.19 -24.25
C GLU A 214 3.68 -17.42 -24.39
N GLU A 215 4.03 -18.55 -23.79
CA GLU A 215 3.19 -19.76 -23.73
C GLU A 215 1.86 -19.46 -22.98
N LEU A 216 1.91 -18.62 -21.95
CA LEU A 216 0.76 -18.14 -21.21
C LEU A 216 -0.02 -17.02 -21.95
N GLY A 217 0.43 -16.62 -23.16
CA GLY A 217 -0.17 -15.57 -23.96
C GLY A 217 0.16 -14.15 -23.48
N GLY A 218 1.30 -13.99 -22.84
CA GLY A 218 1.85 -12.71 -22.39
C GLY A 218 0.93 -11.97 -21.41
N VAL A 219 1.02 -10.64 -21.42
CA VAL A 219 0.21 -9.73 -20.59
C VAL A 219 -1.28 -9.99 -20.74
N GLU A 220 -1.77 -10.08 -21.97
CA GLU A 220 -3.21 -10.24 -22.25
C GLU A 220 -3.73 -11.64 -21.89
N GLY A 221 -2.93 -12.67 -22.10
CA GLY A 221 -3.23 -14.02 -21.66
C GLY A 221 -3.38 -14.12 -20.14
N MET A 222 -2.48 -13.47 -19.41
CA MET A 222 -2.54 -13.43 -17.94
C MET A 222 -3.69 -12.55 -17.44
N ARG A 223 -3.98 -11.40 -18.09
CA ARG A 223 -5.12 -10.54 -17.75
C ARG A 223 -6.44 -11.32 -17.85
N ARG A 224 -6.65 -12.09 -18.91
CA ARG A 224 -7.85 -12.96 -19.06
C ARG A 224 -7.94 -14.02 -17.95
N ARG A 225 -6.83 -14.64 -17.54
CA ARG A 225 -6.79 -15.64 -16.47
C ARG A 225 -7.07 -15.06 -15.09
N LEU A 226 -6.56 -13.88 -14.80
CA LEU A 226 -6.81 -13.17 -13.56
C LEU A 226 -8.26 -12.67 -13.47
N GLY A 227 -8.88 -12.40 -14.61
CA GLY A 227 -10.23 -11.91 -14.68
C GLY A 227 -10.42 -10.55 -14.01
N ARG A 228 -11.57 -10.35 -13.34
CA ARG A 228 -11.89 -9.12 -12.63
C ARG A 228 -10.97 -8.91 -11.41
N PRO A 229 -10.76 -7.65 -11.01
CA PRO A 229 -9.99 -7.35 -9.80
C PRO A 229 -10.54 -8.07 -8.57
N TYR A 230 -9.66 -8.50 -7.66
CA TYR A 230 -10.02 -9.19 -6.42
C TYR A 230 -10.93 -8.35 -5.49
N TRP A 231 -11.01 -7.07 -5.69
CA TRP A 231 -11.90 -6.14 -4.97
C TRP A 231 -13.26 -5.93 -5.66
N ASP A 232 -13.51 -6.58 -6.80
CA ASP A 232 -14.81 -6.50 -7.49
C ASP A 232 -15.90 -7.18 -6.64
N ARG A 233 -16.89 -6.37 -6.24
CA ARG A 233 -18.00 -6.80 -5.37
C ARG A 233 -18.91 -7.85 -5.99
N GLU A 234 -18.88 -8.01 -7.31
CA GLU A 234 -19.66 -9.06 -8.00
C GLU A 234 -19.03 -10.44 -7.83
N THR A 235 -17.69 -10.49 -7.71
CA THR A 235 -16.95 -11.74 -7.57
C THR A 235 -16.69 -12.13 -6.12
N LEU A 236 -16.53 -11.15 -5.23
CA LEU A 236 -16.27 -11.35 -3.81
C LEU A 236 -17.21 -10.48 -2.97
N PRO A 237 -18.36 -10.98 -2.56
CA PRO A 237 -19.24 -10.25 -1.66
C PRO A 237 -18.58 -10.06 -0.29
N GLY A 238 -18.61 -8.84 0.20
CA GLY A 238 -18.02 -8.47 1.49
C GLY A 238 -16.86 -7.49 1.39
N PRO A 239 -16.22 -7.19 2.51
CA PRO A 239 -15.06 -6.31 2.53
C PRO A 239 -13.87 -6.94 1.79
N PRO A 240 -12.95 -6.13 1.24
CA PRO A 240 -11.73 -6.62 0.62
C PRO A 240 -10.94 -7.54 1.55
N PRO A 241 -10.16 -8.50 1.02
CA PRO A 241 -9.42 -9.48 1.82
C PRO A 241 -8.24 -8.84 2.56
N GLN A 242 -8.51 -8.12 3.64
CA GLN A 242 -7.51 -7.38 4.42
C GLN A 242 -6.41 -8.29 5.00
N GLN A 243 -6.74 -9.57 5.29
CA GLN A 243 -5.74 -10.54 5.75
C GLN A 243 -4.64 -10.78 4.72
N ALA A 244 -4.99 -10.92 3.43
CA ALA A 244 -4.00 -11.11 2.37
C ALA A 244 -3.13 -9.84 2.20
N THR A 245 -3.77 -8.68 2.30
CA THR A 245 -3.08 -7.38 2.25
C THR A 245 -2.13 -7.22 3.43
N ALA A 246 -2.58 -7.47 4.65
CA ALA A 246 -1.75 -7.41 5.85
C ALA A 246 -0.58 -8.42 5.81
N ALA A 247 -0.81 -9.62 5.25
CA ALA A 247 0.24 -10.62 5.06
C ALA A 247 1.32 -10.17 4.07
N ALA A 248 0.95 -9.47 2.98
CA ALA A 248 1.92 -8.92 2.04
C ALA A 248 2.80 -7.84 2.69
N PHE A 249 2.21 -6.93 3.48
CA PHE A 249 2.96 -5.94 4.26
C PHE A 249 3.89 -6.60 5.28
N LEU A 250 3.40 -7.64 5.98
CA LEU A 250 4.23 -8.36 6.95
C LEU A 250 5.42 -9.04 6.27
N ALA A 251 5.21 -9.68 5.12
CA ALA A 251 6.31 -10.33 4.39
C ALA A 251 7.40 -9.33 4.05
N ASN A 252 7.04 -8.14 3.53
CA ASN A 252 8.00 -7.09 3.23
C ASN A 252 8.66 -6.53 4.50
N PHE A 253 7.89 -6.36 5.59
CA PHE A 253 8.42 -5.90 6.87
C PHE A 253 9.45 -6.88 7.45
N ILE A 254 9.18 -8.18 7.38
CA ILE A 254 10.13 -9.23 7.80
C ILE A 254 11.41 -9.16 6.97
N ASP A 255 11.29 -9.00 5.65
CA ASP A 255 12.44 -8.91 4.77
C ASP A 255 13.35 -7.73 5.11
N VAL A 256 12.77 -6.55 5.39
CA VAL A 256 13.57 -5.37 5.76
C VAL A 256 14.08 -5.44 7.20
N LEU A 257 13.32 -6.01 8.12
CA LEU A 257 13.72 -6.17 9.53
C LEU A 257 14.93 -7.11 9.66
N PHE A 258 14.84 -8.27 9.02
CA PHE A 258 15.88 -9.34 9.12
C PHE A 258 16.89 -9.33 7.96
N ASP A 259 16.83 -8.36 7.06
CA ASP A 259 17.74 -8.21 5.90
C ASP A 259 17.84 -9.45 5.03
N THR A 260 16.72 -10.08 4.69
CA THR A 260 16.69 -11.39 4.04
C THR A 260 17.20 -11.38 2.59
N LYS A 261 17.19 -10.23 1.93
CA LYS A 261 17.51 -10.07 0.50
C LYS A 261 16.65 -10.95 -0.43
N ARG A 262 15.43 -11.28 0.04
CA ARG A 262 14.50 -12.09 -0.74
C ARG A 262 14.10 -11.38 -2.02
N PHE A 263 14.02 -12.13 -3.12
CA PHE A 263 13.39 -11.64 -4.35
C PHE A 263 11.88 -11.50 -4.15
N VAL A 264 11.35 -10.34 -4.50
CA VAL A 264 9.91 -10.05 -4.50
C VAL A 264 9.52 -9.52 -5.88
N GLY A 265 8.62 -10.20 -6.52
CA GLY A 265 8.25 -9.95 -7.92
C GLY A 265 7.68 -8.57 -8.21
N THR A 266 7.17 -7.87 -7.20
CA THR A 266 6.82 -6.45 -7.25
C THR A 266 6.65 -5.91 -5.82
N VAL A 267 7.17 -4.74 -5.55
CA VAL A 267 6.98 -4.00 -4.29
C VAL A 267 6.74 -2.53 -4.62
N PRO A 268 5.64 -1.93 -4.12
CA PRO A 268 5.37 -0.51 -4.32
C PRO A 268 6.14 0.38 -3.36
N GLY A 269 6.26 1.67 -3.70
CA GLY A 269 6.85 2.69 -2.84
C GLY A 269 8.34 2.52 -2.62
N VAL A 270 9.08 2.14 -3.66
CA VAL A 270 10.53 1.91 -3.60
C VAL A 270 11.27 2.93 -4.47
N LYS A 271 12.41 3.43 -3.97
CA LYS A 271 13.32 4.33 -4.71
C LYS A 271 12.65 5.61 -5.24
N GLY A 272 11.61 6.11 -4.56
CA GLY A 272 10.86 7.29 -5.02
C GLY A 272 10.12 7.10 -6.35
N LEU A 273 9.90 5.87 -6.78
CA LEU A 273 9.25 5.54 -8.04
C LEU A 273 7.76 5.29 -7.85
N ILE A 274 6.93 5.76 -8.77
CA ILE A 274 5.49 5.49 -8.81
C ILE A 274 5.26 4.02 -9.14
N GLY A 275 4.32 3.37 -8.42
CA GLY A 275 3.93 1.99 -8.65
C GLY A 275 4.89 0.96 -8.06
N GLY A 276 4.76 -0.27 -8.50
CA GLY A 276 5.51 -1.43 -8.02
C GLY A 276 6.57 -1.92 -9.00
N TYR A 277 7.67 -2.43 -8.44
CA TYR A 277 8.82 -2.94 -9.19
C TYR A 277 9.34 -4.24 -8.58
N PRO A 278 9.89 -5.16 -9.40
CA PRO A 278 10.65 -6.30 -8.91
C PRO A 278 11.87 -5.83 -8.12
N VAL A 279 12.08 -6.42 -6.94
CA VAL A 279 13.18 -6.03 -6.05
C VAL A 279 13.82 -7.23 -5.36
N ARG A 280 15.05 -7.04 -4.86
CA ARG A 280 15.61 -7.78 -3.73
C ARG A 280 15.42 -6.93 -2.48
N LEU A 281 14.62 -7.46 -1.53
CA LEU A 281 14.15 -6.71 -0.38
C LEU A 281 14.91 -7.11 0.89
N GLY A 282 15.57 -6.14 1.47
CA GLY A 282 16.27 -6.19 2.75
C GLY A 282 16.29 -4.79 3.35
N ARG A 283 17.21 -4.50 4.29
CA ARG A 283 17.37 -3.14 4.84
C ARG A 283 17.65 -2.10 3.77
N GLY A 284 18.36 -2.51 2.70
CA GLY A 284 18.43 -1.76 1.45
C GLY A 284 17.52 -2.41 0.39
N VAL A 285 16.91 -1.59 -0.45
CA VAL A 285 16.07 -2.04 -1.57
C VAL A 285 16.88 -1.98 -2.85
N GLU A 286 16.98 -3.11 -3.57
CA GLU A 286 17.66 -3.22 -4.86
C GLU A 286 16.64 -3.56 -5.94
N LEU A 287 16.57 -2.75 -7.01
CA LEU A 287 15.73 -3.08 -8.16
C LEU A 287 16.26 -4.37 -8.83
N ALA A 288 15.36 -5.29 -9.14
CA ALA A 288 15.65 -6.59 -9.74
C ALA A 288 14.89 -6.76 -11.06
N LEU A 289 14.87 -5.69 -11.89
CA LEU A 289 14.28 -5.76 -13.23
C LEU A 289 15.04 -6.79 -14.07
N PRO A 290 14.37 -7.68 -14.80
CA PRO A 290 15.01 -8.57 -15.72
C PRO A 290 15.41 -7.81 -16.99
N ARG A 291 16.27 -8.41 -17.82
CA ARG A 291 16.84 -7.77 -19.01
C ARG A 291 15.83 -7.38 -20.08
N GLU A 292 14.65 -7.97 -20.05
CA GLU A 292 13.57 -7.80 -21.02
C GLU A 292 12.83 -6.47 -20.87
N ILE A 293 13.07 -5.74 -19.78
CA ILE A 293 12.47 -4.41 -19.54
C ILE A 293 13.49 -3.45 -18.94
N SER A 294 13.62 -2.29 -19.56
CA SER A 294 14.44 -1.20 -19.03
C SER A 294 13.73 -0.46 -17.88
N LEU A 295 14.50 0.18 -16.98
CA LEU A 295 13.92 1.01 -15.92
C LEU A 295 13.07 2.16 -16.49
N SER A 296 13.48 2.76 -17.62
CA SER A 296 12.72 3.84 -18.24
C SER A 296 11.37 3.39 -18.79
N GLU A 297 11.28 2.18 -19.32
CA GLU A 297 10.02 1.58 -19.76
C GLU A 297 9.11 1.24 -18.57
N ALA A 298 9.69 0.64 -17.52
CA ALA A 298 8.96 0.31 -16.30
C ALA A 298 8.36 1.56 -15.64
N ILE A 299 9.11 2.68 -15.59
CA ILE A 299 8.62 3.96 -15.10
C ILE A 299 7.43 4.46 -15.95
N LYS A 300 7.55 4.46 -17.27
CA LYS A 300 6.46 4.90 -18.17
C LYS A 300 5.18 4.07 -17.97
N ILE A 301 5.31 2.75 -17.81
CA ILE A 301 4.18 1.87 -17.57
C ILE A 301 3.46 2.28 -16.27
N ASN A 302 4.19 2.46 -15.18
CA ASN A 302 3.60 2.80 -13.89
C ASN A 302 3.02 4.24 -13.88
N GLU A 303 3.69 5.22 -14.47
CA GLU A 303 3.17 6.59 -14.57
C GLU A 303 1.89 6.67 -15.41
N GLU A 304 1.83 5.95 -16.54
CA GLU A 304 0.62 5.89 -17.34
C GLU A 304 -0.51 5.13 -16.63
N ALA A 305 -0.19 4.06 -15.91
CA ALA A 305 -1.16 3.32 -15.10
C ALA A 305 -1.69 4.16 -13.93
N ALA A 306 -0.86 4.94 -13.25
CA ALA A 306 -1.26 5.86 -12.19
C ALA A 306 -2.20 6.96 -12.72
N ARG A 307 -1.91 7.50 -13.91
CA ARG A 307 -2.79 8.50 -14.53
C ARG A 307 -4.15 7.92 -14.89
N LYS A 308 -4.20 6.73 -15.48
CA LYS A 308 -5.45 6.10 -15.93
C LYS A 308 -6.25 5.48 -14.79
N GLY A 309 -5.57 4.80 -13.88
CA GLY A 309 -6.19 4.00 -12.82
C GLY A 309 -6.38 4.74 -11.51
N ASP A 310 -5.35 5.47 -11.06
CA ASP A 310 -5.37 6.18 -9.78
C ASP A 310 -5.65 7.68 -9.91
N ALA A 311 -5.86 8.16 -11.14
CA ALA A 311 -6.15 9.56 -11.43
C ALA A 311 -5.05 10.54 -10.97
N ILE A 312 -3.80 10.12 -10.90
CA ILE A 312 -2.64 10.96 -10.59
C ILE A 312 -2.07 11.49 -11.91
N GLU A 313 -2.16 12.81 -12.11
CA GLU A 313 -1.59 13.46 -13.29
C GLU A 313 -0.08 13.61 -13.17
N GLU A 314 0.39 14.07 -11.99
CA GLU A 314 1.80 14.36 -11.74
C GLU A 314 2.10 14.39 -10.22
N ILE A 315 3.34 14.06 -9.87
CA ILE A 315 3.96 14.40 -8.59
C ILE A 315 5.11 15.36 -8.86
N LYS A 316 4.96 16.63 -8.49
CA LYS A 316 5.93 17.69 -8.73
C LYS A 316 7.22 17.49 -7.94
N SER A 317 8.25 18.25 -8.27
CA SER A 317 9.57 18.18 -7.63
C SER A 317 9.60 18.54 -6.13
N ASP A 318 8.58 19.22 -5.65
CA ASP A 318 8.38 19.59 -4.23
C ASP A 318 7.44 18.62 -3.48
N GLY A 319 7.02 17.53 -4.14
CA GLY A 319 6.10 16.54 -3.58
C GLY A 319 4.62 16.91 -3.73
N THR A 320 4.28 18.03 -4.37
CA THR A 320 2.90 18.39 -4.69
C THR A 320 2.26 17.33 -5.58
N ILE A 321 1.11 16.81 -5.17
CA ILE A 321 0.31 15.86 -5.96
C ILE A 321 -0.70 16.63 -6.80
N VAL A 322 -0.76 16.31 -8.09
CA VAL A 322 -1.74 16.83 -9.05
C VAL A 322 -2.62 15.70 -9.52
N ILE A 323 -3.94 15.84 -9.38
CA ILE A 323 -4.92 14.87 -9.89
C ILE A 323 -5.42 15.24 -11.29
N THR A 324 -5.96 14.27 -11.99
CA THR A 324 -6.55 14.49 -13.32
C THR A 324 -7.75 15.43 -13.28
N ASP A 325 -8.06 16.10 -14.41
CA ASP A 325 -9.23 16.96 -14.52
C ASP A 325 -10.54 16.22 -14.23
N ALA A 326 -10.63 14.96 -14.63
CA ALA A 326 -11.78 14.11 -14.38
C ALA A 326 -12.01 13.88 -12.87
N ALA A 327 -10.97 13.57 -12.14
CA ALA A 327 -11.03 13.39 -10.69
C ALA A 327 -11.37 14.70 -9.97
N HIS A 328 -10.70 15.79 -10.33
CA HIS A 328 -10.98 17.12 -9.78
C HIS A 328 -12.44 17.52 -9.98
N LYS A 329 -12.98 17.33 -11.19
CA LYS A 329 -14.39 17.62 -11.50
C LYS A 329 -15.33 16.87 -10.57
N ILE A 330 -15.10 15.57 -10.34
CA ILE A 330 -15.93 14.76 -9.44
C ILE A 330 -15.85 15.28 -7.99
N LEU A 331 -14.67 15.58 -7.49
CA LEU A 331 -14.49 16.11 -6.13
C LEU A 331 -15.22 17.45 -5.95
N LYS A 332 -15.12 18.34 -6.95
CA LYS A 332 -15.79 19.63 -6.94
C LYS A 332 -17.31 19.48 -6.98
N GLU A 333 -17.85 18.69 -7.90
CA GLU A 333 -19.30 18.53 -8.08
C GLU A 333 -19.97 17.80 -6.92
N VAL A 334 -19.32 16.76 -6.35
CA VAL A 334 -19.94 15.91 -5.32
C VAL A 334 -19.68 16.42 -3.91
N PHE A 335 -18.49 16.91 -3.64
CA PHE A 335 -18.07 17.30 -2.30
C PHE A 335 -17.88 18.83 -2.15
N ASP A 336 -18.08 19.61 -3.22
CA ASP A 336 -17.73 21.04 -3.25
C ASP A 336 -16.25 21.28 -2.88
N PHE A 337 -15.36 20.34 -3.27
CA PHE A 337 -13.96 20.35 -2.96
C PHE A 337 -13.16 20.75 -4.21
N ASP A 338 -12.76 22.02 -4.28
CA ASP A 338 -12.16 22.63 -5.48
C ASP A 338 -10.62 22.72 -5.37
N HIS A 339 -9.98 21.56 -5.19
CA HIS A 339 -8.52 21.43 -5.16
C HIS A 339 -8.08 20.40 -6.18
N LYS A 340 -7.38 20.86 -7.24
CA LYS A 340 -6.80 19.97 -8.26
C LYS A 340 -5.41 19.48 -7.86
N GLU A 341 -4.71 20.24 -7.02
CA GLU A 341 -3.40 19.93 -6.52
C GLU A 341 -3.25 20.36 -5.06
N TRP A 342 -2.31 19.76 -4.36
CA TRP A 342 -1.98 20.11 -2.98
C TRP A 342 -0.54 19.77 -2.64
N GLY A 343 0.09 20.66 -1.88
CA GLY A 343 1.42 20.48 -1.33
C GLY A 343 1.42 19.70 0.00
N LEU A 344 2.59 19.31 0.44
CA LEU A 344 2.75 18.48 1.64
C LEU A 344 2.30 19.20 2.92
N GLU A 345 2.57 20.50 3.06
CA GLU A 345 2.25 21.24 4.28
C GLU A 345 0.75 21.51 4.46
N GLU A 346 0.00 21.71 3.40
CA GLU A 346 -1.45 21.92 3.46
C GLU A 346 -2.24 20.62 3.51
N ASN A 347 -1.56 19.50 3.21
CA ASN A 347 -2.20 18.19 3.03
C ASN A 347 -3.04 17.73 4.22
N VAL A 348 -2.59 17.98 5.47
CA VAL A 348 -3.34 17.58 6.67
C VAL A 348 -4.67 18.31 6.75
N GLY A 349 -4.67 19.64 6.52
CA GLY A 349 -5.89 20.46 6.54
C GLY A 349 -6.89 20.00 5.50
N LEU A 350 -6.42 19.81 4.26
CA LEU A 350 -7.25 19.36 3.14
C LEU A 350 -7.81 17.94 3.34
N ALA A 351 -7.01 17.03 3.88
CA ALA A 351 -7.46 15.68 4.20
C ALA A 351 -8.61 15.68 5.24
N LEU A 352 -8.49 16.47 6.28
CA LEU A 352 -9.53 16.60 7.31
C LEU A 352 -10.79 17.27 6.75
N GLU A 353 -10.63 18.27 5.90
CA GLU A 353 -11.74 18.95 5.23
C GLU A 353 -12.51 17.98 4.30
N LEU A 354 -11.83 17.30 3.39
CA LEU A 354 -12.46 16.34 2.49
C LEU A 354 -13.13 15.21 3.25
N ASN A 355 -12.51 14.68 4.30
CA ASN A 355 -13.12 13.66 5.16
C ASN A 355 -14.42 14.16 5.81
N LYS A 356 -14.45 15.40 6.31
CA LYS A 356 -15.67 16.03 6.87
C LYS A 356 -16.77 16.13 5.82
N ARG A 357 -16.43 16.57 4.61
CA ARG A 357 -17.37 16.69 3.48
C ARG A 357 -17.90 15.33 3.04
N PHE A 358 -17.03 14.32 2.94
CA PHE A 358 -17.42 12.94 2.64
C PHE A 358 -18.37 12.37 3.69
N ARG A 359 -18.10 12.55 4.99
CA ARG A 359 -18.98 12.05 6.06
C ARG A 359 -20.37 12.72 6.01
N LYS A 360 -20.42 14.02 5.73
CA LYS A 360 -21.69 14.75 5.55
C LYS A 360 -22.46 14.20 4.33
N PHE A 361 -21.77 14.01 3.20
CA PHE A 361 -22.36 13.44 2.00
C PHE A 361 -22.92 12.05 2.28
N ARG A 362 -22.11 11.16 2.87
CA ARG A 362 -22.50 9.78 3.21
C ARG A 362 -23.75 9.74 4.11
N ALA A 363 -23.83 10.59 5.13
CA ALA A 363 -24.98 10.68 6.03
C ALA A 363 -26.26 11.13 5.32
N ASN A 364 -26.17 11.82 4.20
CA ASN A 364 -27.34 12.28 3.43
C ASN A 364 -27.85 11.23 2.43
N ILE A 365 -27.05 10.20 2.10
CA ILE A 365 -27.39 9.19 1.08
C ILE A 365 -27.63 7.78 1.65
N LEU A 366 -27.25 7.54 2.92
CA LEU A 366 -27.57 6.33 3.70
C LEU A 366 -28.73 6.59 4.63
#